data_26acf4214311fc1904caa990f8b3405f
#
_entry.id   26acf4214311fc1904caa990f8b3405f
#
_cell.length_a   1.000
_cell.length_b   1.000
_cell.length_c   1.000
_cell.angle_alpha   90.00
_cell.angle_beta   90.00
_cell.angle_gamma   90.00
#
_symmetry.space_group_name_H-M   'P 1'
#
loop_
_entity.id
_entity.type
_entity.pdbx_description
1 polymer ?
#
loop_
_entity_poly.entity_id
_entity_poly.type
_entity_poly.pdbx_seq_one_letter_code
_entity_poly.pdbx_strand_id
1 'polypeptide(L)'
;VTKRKDIHFRIEEKLLKRFESALHYEGLKKTDVLTHAIQQFCTKVECDKMNDVKRQYNVSNHLQTRIDTHTHYEEKHVDLDKIVIEHLQLQGEENILEVGCASGKFLSLLQTNGHKGPLTGFDQSEAMLAEAAKTNNLIEWKRGDASKLPFETNCYDLIIARHMLYHVKDVEKTIQGFHKVIRPGGTLLATTNSSVTLPRIVEMCNRMLDAFDLPKTTSSVTPFCLENGKEILQSIFPTVEETVIHNALVFHHATPIVNYISSMFPSLNIPDNTYLHAEMKVWLKEEVENELSLHNGIWRDPKTLAIYRCQKEKS
;
A
#
# COMPACT_ATOMS: atom_id res chain seq x y z
N VAL A 1 -40.25 23.15 18.23
CA VAL A 1 -39.84 24.50 17.78
C VAL A 1 -38.33 24.52 17.65
N THR A 2 -37.81 24.45 16.42
CA THR A 2 -36.37 24.47 16.14
C THR A 2 -35.84 25.88 16.41
N LYS A 3 -34.96 26.02 17.41
CA LYS A 3 -34.30 27.32 17.70
C LYS A 3 -33.38 27.67 16.51
N ARG A 4 -33.67 28.77 15.84
CA ARG A 4 -32.76 29.35 14.86
C ARG A 4 -31.58 30.00 15.58
N LYS A 5 -30.36 29.80 15.08
CA LYS A 5 -29.15 30.49 15.51
C LYS A 5 -28.52 31.19 14.32
N ASP A 6 -28.02 32.40 14.56
CA ASP A 6 -27.32 33.16 13.52
C ASP A 6 -25.84 32.68 13.44
N ILE A 7 -25.33 32.53 12.22
CA ILE A 7 -23.94 32.25 11.92
C ILE A 7 -23.36 33.45 11.17
N HIS A 8 -22.27 34.00 11.68
CA HIS A 8 -21.56 35.12 11.06
C HIS A 8 -20.22 34.63 10.52
N PHE A 9 -19.90 34.97 9.28
CA PHE A 9 -18.59 34.69 8.68
C PHE A 9 -18.16 35.87 7.79
N ARG A 10 -16.85 36.00 7.61
CA ARG A 10 -16.28 37.00 6.69
C ARG A 10 -16.02 36.35 5.34
N ILE A 11 -16.39 37.07 4.27
CA ILE A 11 -16.17 36.63 2.90
C ILE A 11 -15.49 37.78 2.12
N GLU A 12 -14.62 37.45 1.20
CA GLU A 12 -13.96 38.41 0.34
C GLU A 12 -14.99 39.17 -0.52
N GLU A 13 -14.89 40.51 -0.61
CA GLU A 13 -15.86 41.35 -1.28
C GLU A 13 -16.09 40.95 -2.75
N LYS A 14 -15.03 40.61 -3.47
CA LYS A 14 -15.09 40.16 -4.86
C LYS A 14 -15.90 38.88 -5.01
N LEU A 15 -15.73 37.95 -4.07
CA LEU A 15 -16.46 36.67 -4.05
C LEU A 15 -17.93 36.90 -3.68
N LEU A 16 -18.19 37.79 -2.73
CA LEU A 16 -19.55 38.15 -2.33
C LEU A 16 -20.35 38.73 -3.51
N LYS A 17 -19.78 39.70 -4.26
CA LYS A 17 -20.41 40.27 -5.45
C LYS A 17 -20.72 39.23 -6.52
N ARG A 18 -19.80 38.29 -6.76
CA ARG A 18 -20.06 37.19 -7.71
C ARG A 18 -21.17 36.27 -7.23
N PHE A 19 -21.22 35.97 -5.95
CA PHE A 19 -22.26 35.14 -5.34
C PHE A 19 -23.64 35.82 -5.44
N GLU A 20 -23.73 37.10 -5.11
CA GLU A 20 -24.98 37.87 -5.22
C GLU A 20 -25.48 38.00 -6.67
N SER A 21 -24.57 38.20 -7.62
CA SER A 21 -24.90 38.18 -9.05
C SER A 21 -25.46 36.85 -9.53
N ALA A 22 -24.83 35.75 -9.09
CA ALA A 22 -25.28 34.37 -9.41
C ALA A 22 -26.66 34.08 -8.80
N LEU A 23 -26.91 34.48 -7.55
CA LEU A 23 -28.22 34.34 -6.90
C LEU A 23 -29.32 35.09 -7.66
N HIS A 24 -29.01 36.31 -8.11
CA HIS A 24 -29.96 37.11 -8.88
C HIS A 24 -30.27 36.45 -10.24
N TYR A 25 -29.26 35.94 -10.92
CA TYR A 25 -29.42 35.26 -12.21
C TYR A 25 -30.29 34.00 -12.10
N GLU A 26 -30.06 33.18 -11.06
CA GLU A 26 -30.79 31.93 -10.82
C GLU A 26 -32.10 32.11 -10.05
N GLY A 27 -32.43 33.32 -9.60
CA GLY A 27 -33.66 33.61 -8.82
C GLY A 27 -33.68 32.92 -7.42
N LEU A 28 -32.52 32.62 -6.85
CA LEU A 28 -32.40 31.91 -5.60
C LEU A 28 -32.23 32.84 -4.39
N LYS A 29 -32.72 32.41 -3.22
CA LYS A 29 -32.48 33.12 -1.97
C LYS A 29 -31.14 32.72 -1.35
N LYS A 30 -30.41 33.75 -0.88
CA LYS A 30 -29.11 33.58 -0.22
C LYS A 30 -29.15 32.53 0.93
N THR A 31 -30.19 32.58 1.76
CA THR A 31 -30.42 31.67 2.88
C THR A 31 -30.59 30.23 2.43
N ASP A 32 -31.28 29.99 1.33
CA ASP A 32 -31.57 28.64 0.86
C ASP A 32 -30.32 27.98 0.31
N VAL A 33 -29.53 28.74 -0.46
CA VAL A 33 -28.23 28.25 -0.99
C VAL A 33 -27.23 27.97 0.14
N LEU A 34 -27.11 28.86 1.11
CA LEU A 34 -26.24 28.69 2.26
C LEU A 34 -26.70 27.53 3.16
N THR A 35 -28.01 27.41 3.39
CA THR A 35 -28.56 26.28 4.16
C THR A 35 -28.27 24.95 3.48
N HIS A 36 -28.48 24.89 2.16
CA HIS A 36 -28.17 23.69 1.37
C HIS A 36 -26.68 23.35 1.40
N ALA A 37 -25.79 24.33 1.25
CA ALA A 37 -24.33 24.12 1.33
C ALA A 37 -23.91 23.62 2.71
N ILE A 38 -24.47 24.17 3.79
CA ILE A 38 -24.20 23.70 5.16
C ILE A 38 -24.72 22.26 5.35
N GLN A 39 -25.92 21.96 4.86
CA GLN A 39 -26.46 20.59 4.90
C GLN A 39 -25.58 19.60 4.15
N GLN A 40 -25.16 19.94 2.93
CA GLN A 40 -24.22 19.10 2.15
C GLN A 40 -22.91 18.87 2.88
N PHE A 41 -22.35 19.93 3.52
CA PHE A 41 -21.12 19.80 4.31
C PHE A 41 -21.33 18.89 5.53
N CYS A 42 -22.43 19.05 6.29
CA CYS A 42 -22.73 18.18 7.42
C CYS A 42 -22.92 16.73 6.98
N THR A 43 -23.68 16.48 5.91
CA THR A 43 -23.87 15.14 5.34
C THR A 43 -22.55 14.55 4.88
N LYS A 44 -21.66 15.36 4.27
CA LYS A 44 -20.32 14.93 3.89
C LYS A 44 -19.50 14.51 5.10
N VAL A 45 -19.47 15.30 6.18
CA VAL A 45 -18.73 15.00 7.42
C VAL A 45 -19.31 13.76 8.13
N GLU A 46 -20.62 13.57 8.12
CA GLU A 46 -21.28 12.38 8.67
C GLU A 46 -20.98 11.14 7.82
N CYS A 47 -21.00 11.28 6.50
CA CYS A 47 -20.54 10.23 5.58
C CYS A 47 -19.05 9.92 5.74
N ASP A 48 -18.20 10.92 5.96
CA ASP A 48 -16.76 10.72 6.16
C ASP A 48 -16.49 9.95 7.45
N LYS A 49 -17.27 10.16 8.52
CA LYS A 49 -17.20 9.33 9.75
C LYS A 49 -17.64 7.87 9.53
N MET A 50 -18.67 7.64 8.70
CA MET A 50 -19.04 6.29 8.26
C MET A 50 -18.06 5.71 7.25
N ASN A 51 -17.35 6.55 6.48
CA ASN A 51 -16.36 6.14 5.49
C ASN A 51 -15.02 5.72 6.11
N ASP A 52 -14.71 6.05 7.37
CA ASP A 52 -13.51 5.52 8.04
C ASP A 52 -13.55 3.99 8.13
N VAL A 53 -14.71 3.41 8.41
CA VAL A 53 -14.91 1.96 8.36
C VAL A 53 -14.86 1.45 6.91
N LYS A 54 -15.49 2.15 5.96
CA LYS A 54 -15.42 1.80 4.53
C LYS A 54 -14.01 2.01 3.93
N ARG A 55 -13.26 3.03 4.36
CA ARG A 55 -11.86 3.23 3.99
C ARG A 55 -10.98 2.07 4.48
N GLN A 56 -11.21 1.58 5.68
CA GLN A 56 -10.52 0.40 6.20
C GLN A 56 -10.80 -0.85 5.35
N TYR A 57 -12.06 -1.08 4.95
CA TYR A 57 -12.42 -2.15 4.02
C TYR A 57 -11.89 -1.92 2.60
N ASN A 58 -11.86 -0.68 2.11
CA ASN A 58 -11.32 -0.37 0.78
C ASN A 58 -9.80 -0.59 0.71
N VAL A 59 -9.05 -0.32 1.77
CA VAL A 59 -7.59 -0.58 1.80
C VAL A 59 -7.31 -2.07 1.68
N SER A 60 -8.06 -2.93 2.38
CA SER A 60 -7.91 -4.39 2.26
C SER A 60 -8.29 -4.88 0.85
N ASN A 61 -9.36 -4.35 0.26
CA ASN A 61 -9.79 -4.69 -1.09
C ASN A 61 -8.77 -4.25 -2.16
N HIS A 62 -8.19 -3.07 -2.04
CA HIS A 62 -7.15 -2.60 -2.97
C HIS A 62 -5.89 -3.45 -2.89
N LEU A 63 -5.46 -3.82 -1.70
CA LEU A 63 -4.32 -4.73 -1.53
C LEU A 63 -4.65 -6.11 -2.09
N GLN A 64 -5.84 -6.64 -1.82
CA GLN A 64 -6.25 -7.94 -2.33
C GLN A 64 -6.33 -7.94 -3.87
N THR A 65 -6.89 -6.90 -4.49
CA THR A 65 -6.89 -6.76 -5.96
C THR A 65 -5.49 -6.85 -6.54
N ARG A 66 -4.49 -6.21 -5.92
CA ARG A 66 -3.09 -6.29 -6.37
C ARG A 66 -2.52 -7.70 -6.20
N ILE A 67 -2.75 -8.33 -5.06
CA ILE A 67 -2.31 -9.70 -4.80
C ILE A 67 -2.92 -10.66 -5.84
N ASP A 68 -4.23 -10.58 -6.05
CA ASP A 68 -4.94 -11.43 -7.00
C ASP A 68 -4.44 -11.20 -8.44
N THR A 69 -4.14 -9.95 -8.80
CA THR A 69 -3.58 -9.64 -10.11
C THR A 69 -2.21 -10.30 -10.29
N HIS A 70 -1.34 -10.22 -9.29
CA HIS A 70 -0.04 -10.90 -9.36
C HIS A 70 -0.22 -12.43 -9.44
N THR A 71 -1.15 -12.99 -8.70
CA THR A 71 -1.39 -14.44 -8.70
C THR A 71 -1.92 -14.96 -10.05
N HIS A 72 -2.84 -14.21 -10.69
CA HIS A 72 -3.56 -14.69 -11.88
C HIS A 72 -2.90 -14.31 -13.21
N TYR A 73 -2.10 -13.27 -13.24
CA TYR A 73 -1.56 -12.69 -14.47
C TYR A 73 -0.04 -12.78 -14.59
N GLU A 74 0.64 -13.49 -13.70
CA GLU A 74 2.07 -13.74 -13.83
C GLU A 74 2.37 -14.61 -15.06
N GLU A 75 3.39 -14.20 -15.85
CA GLU A 75 3.89 -14.96 -16.99
C GLU A 75 4.38 -16.35 -16.59
N LYS A 76 5.06 -16.41 -15.45
CA LYS A 76 5.50 -17.65 -14.81
C LYS A 76 4.89 -17.69 -13.41
N HIS A 77 4.17 -18.76 -13.11
CA HIS A 77 3.65 -18.90 -11.75
C HIS A 77 4.80 -18.97 -10.74
N VAL A 78 4.85 -17.99 -9.85
CA VAL A 78 5.85 -17.89 -8.78
C VAL A 78 5.13 -17.91 -7.44
N ASP A 79 5.24 -19.01 -6.72
CA ASP A 79 4.79 -19.08 -5.32
C ASP A 79 5.83 -18.36 -4.43
N LEU A 80 5.65 -17.04 -4.28
CA LEU A 80 6.56 -16.21 -3.49
C LEU A 80 6.60 -16.65 -2.02
N ASP A 81 5.48 -17.06 -1.44
CA ASP A 81 5.42 -17.50 -0.05
C ASP A 81 6.29 -18.76 0.14
N LYS A 82 6.18 -19.72 -0.79
CA LYS A 82 7.03 -20.91 -0.76
C LYS A 82 8.51 -20.58 -0.89
N ILE A 83 8.87 -19.71 -1.85
CA ILE A 83 10.27 -19.30 -2.04
C ILE A 83 10.80 -18.59 -0.80
N VAL A 84 10.01 -17.70 -0.20
CA VAL A 84 10.38 -17.03 1.05
C VAL A 84 10.60 -18.05 2.17
N ILE A 85 9.70 -19.02 2.36
CA ILE A 85 9.82 -20.07 3.36
C ILE A 85 11.12 -20.88 3.16
N GLU A 86 11.47 -21.22 1.92
CA GLU A 86 12.73 -21.90 1.60
C GLU A 86 13.96 -21.07 2.01
N HIS A 87 13.92 -19.74 1.77
CA HIS A 87 15.01 -18.84 2.17
C HIS A 87 15.10 -18.60 3.68
N LEU A 88 14.01 -18.78 4.43
CA LEU A 88 14.01 -18.67 5.88
C LEU A 88 14.85 -19.77 6.55
N GLN A 89 14.95 -20.97 5.97
CA GLN A 89 15.69 -22.13 6.50
C GLN A 89 15.29 -22.48 7.94
N LEU A 90 13.99 -22.47 8.21
CA LEU A 90 13.42 -22.66 9.55
C LEU A 90 13.72 -24.07 10.10
N GLN A 91 14.01 -24.14 11.40
CA GLN A 91 14.07 -25.39 12.18
C GLN A 91 12.71 -25.68 12.85
N GLY A 92 11.81 -24.70 12.89
CA GLY A 92 10.42 -24.83 13.32
C GLY A 92 10.11 -24.32 14.73
N GLU A 93 11.09 -23.79 15.46
CA GLU A 93 10.92 -23.30 16.85
C GLU A 93 11.42 -21.86 17.05
N GLU A 94 11.81 -21.18 15.98
CA GLU A 94 12.31 -19.82 16.04
C GLU A 94 11.26 -18.83 16.58
N ASN A 95 11.70 -17.85 17.36
CA ASN A 95 10.90 -16.70 17.72
C ASN A 95 10.92 -15.70 16.55
N ILE A 96 9.80 -15.57 15.85
CA ILE A 96 9.68 -14.82 14.61
C ILE A 96 8.86 -13.54 14.80
N LEU A 97 9.37 -12.43 14.25
CA LEU A 97 8.65 -11.16 14.09
C LEU A 97 8.44 -10.86 12.61
N GLU A 98 7.19 -10.73 12.16
CA GLU A 98 6.90 -10.15 10.85
C GLU A 98 6.51 -8.69 11.01
N VAL A 99 7.31 -7.78 10.43
CA VAL A 99 7.06 -6.33 10.42
C VAL A 99 6.37 -5.96 9.11
N GLY A 100 5.25 -5.24 9.19
CA GLY A 100 4.36 -5.00 8.05
C GLY A 100 3.56 -6.25 7.72
N CYS A 101 3.07 -6.96 8.74
CA CYS A 101 2.40 -8.26 8.58
C CYS A 101 1.01 -8.19 7.92
N ALA A 102 0.44 -7.00 7.72
CA ALA A 102 -0.89 -6.78 7.18
C ALA A 102 -1.95 -7.68 7.86
N SER A 103 -2.72 -8.47 7.09
CA SER A 103 -3.74 -9.39 7.61
C SER A 103 -3.17 -10.71 8.17
N GLY A 104 -1.86 -10.83 8.35
CA GLY A 104 -1.20 -11.95 9.03
C GLY A 104 -1.22 -13.29 8.28
N LYS A 105 -1.53 -13.28 6.98
CA LYS A 105 -1.66 -14.51 6.17
C LYS A 105 -0.37 -15.33 6.16
N PHE A 106 0.79 -14.68 6.09
CA PHE A 106 2.07 -15.38 6.00
C PHE A 106 2.46 -16.05 7.33
N LEU A 107 2.29 -15.37 8.47
CA LEU A 107 2.52 -16.01 9.77
C LEU A 107 1.55 -17.18 10.00
N SER A 108 0.29 -17.03 9.60
CA SER A 108 -0.68 -18.13 9.67
C SER A 108 -0.28 -19.32 8.76
N LEU A 109 0.32 -19.04 7.59
CA LEU A 109 0.86 -20.07 6.70
C LEU A 109 2.05 -20.79 7.35
N LEU A 110 2.98 -20.08 8.00
CA LEU A 110 4.11 -20.69 8.73
C LEU A 110 3.59 -21.65 9.81
N GLN A 111 2.61 -21.23 10.59
CA GLN A 111 2.00 -22.07 11.63
C GLN A 111 1.32 -23.31 11.03
N THR A 112 0.58 -23.15 9.93
CA THR A 112 -0.08 -24.26 9.22
C THR A 112 0.97 -25.25 8.66
N ASN A 113 2.12 -24.75 8.24
CA ASN A 113 3.25 -25.57 7.77
C ASN A 113 4.05 -26.21 8.92
N GLY A 114 3.58 -26.11 10.16
CA GLY A 114 4.13 -26.83 11.29
C GLY A 114 5.15 -26.05 12.13
N HIS A 115 5.29 -24.74 11.93
CA HIS A 115 6.10 -23.92 12.83
C HIS A 115 5.47 -23.86 14.23
N LYS A 116 6.27 -24.11 15.27
CA LYS A 116 5.83 -24.25 16.67
C LYS A 116 6.33 -23.12 17.58
N GLY A 117 7.35 -22.37 17.11
CA GLY A 117 7.92 -21.26 17.85
C GLY A 117 6.96 -20.07 17.96
N PRO A 118 7.25 -19.11 18.84
CA PRO A 118 6.45 -17.89 18.97
C PRO A 118 6.40 -17.07 17.68
N LEU A 119 5.21 -16.61 17.31
CA LEU A 119 4.97 -15.75 16.15
C LEU A 119 4.39 -14.42 16.60
N THR A 120 5.00 -13.33 16.16
CA THR A 120 4.51 -11.97 16.41
C THR A 120 4.33 -11.23 15.08
N GLY A 121 3.12 -10.71 14.85
CA GLY A 121 2.85 -9.81 13.73
C GLY A 121 2.81 -8.37 14.20
N PHE A 122 3.49 -7.48 13.48
CA PHE A 122 3.59 -6.06 13.78
C PHE A 122 3.21 -5.22 12.58
N ASP A 123 2.21 -4.36 12.72
CA ASP A 123 1.75 -3.47 11.66
C ASP A 123 1.23 -2.14 12.23
N GLN A 124 1.28 -1.07 11.43
CA GLN A 124 0.70 0.21 11.82
C GLN A 124 -0.83 0.25 11.67
N SER A 125 -1.40 -0.62 10.84
CA SER A 125 -2.82 -0.64 10.51
C SER A 125 -3.61 -1.46 11.52
N GLU A 126 -4.39 -0.78 12.36
CA GLU A 126 -5.29 -1.42 13.30
C GLU A 126 -6.32 -2.32 12.60
N ALA A 127 -6.81 -1.90 11.42
CA ALA A 127 -7.78 -2.67 10.65
C ALA A 127 -7.22 -4.00 10.16
N MET A 128 -5.97 -4.00 9.67
CA MET A 128 -5.29 -5.21 9.22
C MET A 128 -5.04 -6.17 10.38
N LEU A 129 -4.61 -5.65 11.52
CA LEU A 129 -4.41 -6.46 12.72
C LEU A 129 -5.71 -7.02 13.29
N ALA A 130 -6.81 -6.27 13.22
CA ALA A 130 -8.12 -6.76 13.61
C ALA A 130 -8.63 -7.89 12.69
N GLU A 131 -8.30 -7.85 11.40
CA GLU A 131 -8.56 -8.94 10.46
C GLU A 131 -7.68 -10.16 10.78
N ALA A 132 -6.39 -9.94 11.01
CA ALA A 132 -5.44 -10.98 11.38
C ALA A 132 -5.87 -11.73 12.66
N ALA A 133 -6.27 -11.01 13.69
CA ALA A 133 -6.73 -11.58 14.96
C ALA A 133 -8.03 -12.40 14.83
N LYS A 134 -8.91 -12.05 13.89
CA LYS A 134 -10.11 -12.86 13.59
C LYS A 134 -9.76 -14.18 12.92
N THR A 135 -8.72 -14.17 12.08
CA THR A 135 -8.29 -15.34 11.31
C THR A 135 -7.44 -16.29 12.15
N ASN A 136 -6.58 -15.73 13.01
CA ASN A 136 -5.68 -16.51 13.84
C ASN A 136 -5.44 -15.83 15.20
N ASN A 137 -5.97 -16.38 16.27
CA ASN A 137 -5.84 -15.86 17.64
C ASN A 137 -4.67 -16.47 18.42
N LEU A 138 -3.90 -17.36 17.83
CA LEU A 138 -2.72 -18.00 18.44
C LEU A 138 -1.43 -17.20 18.21
N ILE A 139 -1.46 -16.25 17.28
CA ILE A 139 -0.36 -15.37 16.96
C ILE A 139 -0.51 -14.05 17.72
N GLU A 140 0.58 -13.51 18.25
CA GLU A 140 0.58 -12.20 18.89
C GLU A 140 0.55 -11.09 17.85
N TRP A 141 -0.47 -10.21 17.92
CA TRP A 141 -0.62 -9.08 17.00
C TRP A 141 -0.37 -7.77 17.74
N LYS A 142 0.60 -6.98 17.29
CA LYS A 142 0.99 -5.71 17.89
C LYS A 142 0.93 -4.55 16.90
N ARG A 143 0.32 -3.44 17.32
CA ARG A 143 0.28 -2.22 16.52
C ARG A 143 1.48 -1.33 16.81
N GLY A 144 2.10 -0.78 15.76
CA GLY A 144 3.15 0.23 15.90
C GLY A 144 3.81 0.64 14.60
N ASP A 145 4.78 1.53 14.74
CA ASP A 145 5.59 2.05 13.66
C ASP A 145 6.88 1.23 13.53
N ALA A 146 7.16 0.71 12.34
CA ALA A 146 8.35 -0.09 12.04
C ALA A 146 9.66 0.64 12.36
N SER A 147 9.68 1.98 12.32
CA SER A 147 10.85 2.79 12.68
C SER A 147 11.12 2.86 14.19
N LYS A 148 10.22 2.33 15.03
CA LYS A 148 10.27 2.40 16.50
C LYS A 148 9.76 1.10 17.11
N LEU A 149 10.48 0.00 16.89
CA LEU A 149 10.09 -1.28 17.45
C LEU A 149 10.10 -1.27 18.98
N PRO A 150 8.98 -1.64 19.64
CA PRO A 150 8.86 -1.61 21.10
C PRO A 150 9.37 -2.91 21.75
N PHE A 151 10.37 -3.54 21.15
CA PHE A 151 10.90 -4.83 21.61
C PHE A 151 12.29 -4.69 22.23
N GLU A 152 12.62 -5.60 23.11
CA GLU A 152 13.93 -5.68 23.74
C GLU A 152 15.03 -6.05 22.73
N THR A 153 16.26 -5.74 23.09
CA THR A 153 17.43 -6.10 22.30
C THR A 153 17.61 -7.63 22.30
N ASN A 154 17.96 -8.19 21.13
CA ASN A 154 18.27 -9.62 20.99
C ASN A 154 17.15 -10.58 21.44
N CYS A 155 15.90 -10.28 21.10
CA CYS A 155 14.75 -11.10 21.50
C CYS A 155 14.17 -11.97 20.39
N TYR A 156 14.46 -11.70 19.11
CA TYR A 156 13.97 -12.50 17.99
C TYR A 156 15.09 -13.26 17.28
N ASP A 157 14.80 -14.48 16.86
CA ASP A 157 15.69 -15.30 16.04
C ASP A 157 15.62 -14.87 14.57
N LEU A 158 14.43 -14.41 14.15
CA LEU A 158 14.15 -14.05 12.77
C LEU A 158 13.22 -12.83 12.72
N ILE A 159 13.58 -11.86 11.88
CA ILE A 159 12.67 -10.79 11.43
C ILE A 159 12.35 -10.97 9.96
N ILE A 160 11.08 -10.80 9.61
CA ILE A 160 10.57 -10.84 8.25
C ILE A 160 10.00 -9.47 7.91
N ALA A 161 10.46 -8.86 6.80
CA ALA A 161 10.04 -7.55 6.31
C ALA A 161 9.68 -7.63 4.82
N ARG A 162 8.46 -8.06 4.51
CA ARG A 162 8.03 -8.33 3.13
C ARG A 162 7.32 -7.13 2.53
N HIS A 163 7.87 -6.59 1.43
CA HIS A 163 7.28 -5.49 0.68
C HIS A 163 6.85 -4.29 1.55
N MET A 164 7.64 -3.95 2.60
CA MET A 164 7.28 -2.88 3.53
C MET A 164 8.36 -1.80 3.70
N LEU A 165 9.64 -2.11 3.49
CA LEU A 165 10.74 -1.17 3.76
C LEU A 165 10.71 0.09 2.89
N TYR A 166 10.11 0.04 1.71
CA TYR A 166 9.93 1.23 0.87
C TYR A 166 8.81 2.18 1.35
N HIS A 167 8.08 1.81 2.41
CA HIS A 167 7.07 2.67 3.03
C HIS A 167 7.59 3.46 4.24
N VAL A 168 8.78 3.12 4.75
CA VAL A 168 9.36 3.83 5.90
C VAL A 168 10.13 5.06 5.45
N LYS A 169 10.15 6.10 6.29
CA LYS A 169 10.81 7.37 5.97
C LYS A 169 12.34 7.28 6.01
N ASP A 170 12.85 6.50 6.95
CA ASP A 170 14.29 6.34 7.21
C ASP A 170 14.59 4.84 7.25
N VAL A 171 14.99 4.32 6.10
CA VAL A 171 15.22 2.88 5.88
C VAL A 171 16.38 2.38 6.73
N GLU A 172 17.52 3.08 6.72
CA GLU A 172 18.72 2.68 7.46
C GLU A 172 18.44 2.58 8.95
N LYS A 173 17.83 3.62 9.52
CA LYS A 173 17.45 3.64 10.93
C LYS A 173 16.47 2.52 11.28
N THR A 174 15.52 2.23 10.39
CA THR A 174 14.56 1.14 10.58
C THR A 174 15.27 -0.22 10.59
N ILE A 175 16.19 -0.46 9.66
CA ILE A 175 16.97 -1.69 9.58
C ILE A 175 17.92 -1.82 10.78
N GLN A 176 18.53 -0.71 11.26
CA GLN A 176 19.30 -0.69 12.50
C GLN A 176 18.44 -1.10 13.71
N GLY A 177 17.17 -0.65 13.74
CA GLY A 177 16.18 -1.09 14.72
C GLY A 177 15.93 -2.61 14.66
N PHE A 178 15.80 -3.16 13.46
CA PHE A 178 15.66 -4.60 13.25
C PHE A 178 16.91 -5.35 13.73
N HIS A 179 18.09 -4.90 13.31
CA HIS A 179 19.37 -5.48 13.75
C HIS A 179 19.50 -5.51 15.28
N LYS A 180 19.05 -4.46 15.96
CA LYS A 180 19.09 -4.37 17.44
C LYS A 180 18.25 -5.46 18.10
N VAL A 181 17.04 -5.76 17.59
CA VAL A 181 16.14 -6.74 18.21
C VAL A 181 16.40 -8.18 17.77
N ILE A 182 17.12 -8.40 16.67
CA ILE A 182 17.59 -9.72 16.24
C ILE A 182 18.69 -10.21 17.19
N ARG A 183 18.63 -11.48 17.58
CA ARG A 183 19.67 -12.15 18.37
C ARG A 183 20.99 -12.28 17.60
N PRO A 184 22.14 -12.37 18.27
CA PRO A 184 23.41 -12.79 17.62
C PRO A 184 23.21 -14.10 16.84
N GLY A 185 23.64 -14.14 15.58
CA GLY A 185 23.42 -15.26 14.67
C GLY A 185 22.02 -15.36 14.07
N GLY A 186 21.10 -14.48 14.46
CA GLY A 186 19.75 -14.42 13.91
C GLY A 186 19.71 -13.77 12.52
N THR A 187 18.55 -13.76 11.90
CA THR A 187 18.37 -13.42 10.47
C THR A 187 17.32 -12.32 10.28
N LEU A 188 17.59 -11.44 9.32
CA LEU A 188 16.57 -10.62 8.67
C LEU A 188 16.28 -11.17 7.28
N LEU A 189 15.01 -11.41 6.94
CA LEU A 189 14.59 -11.64 5.57
C LEU A 189 13.75 -10.43 5.11
N ALA A 190 14.19 -9.80 4.02
CA ALA A 190 13.47 -8.66 3.42
C ALA A 190 13.13 -8.94 1.96
N THR A 191 11.97 -8.49 1.48
CA THR A 191 11.63 -8.52 0.06
C THR A 191 11.28 -7.13 -0.44
N THR A 192 11.62 -6.86 -1.70
CA THR A 192 11.30 -5.59 -2.37
C THR A 192 11.17 -5.78 -3.87
N ASN A 193 10.71 -4.74 -4.57
CA ASN A 193 10.66 -4.71 -6.02
C ASN A 193 11.84 -3.89 -6.59
N SER A 194 12.12 -4.06 -7.88
CA SER A 194 12.93 -3.12 -8.64
C SER A 194 12.22 -1.77 -8.74
N SER A 195 12.98 -0.68 -8.77
CA SER A 195 12.47 0.68 -8.99
C SER A 195 11.82 0.86 -10.37
N VAL A 196 12.16 -0.02 -11.31
CA VAL A 196 11.61 -0.03 -12.69
C VAL A 196 10.60 -1.17 -12.92
N THR A 197 9.97 -1.66 -11.87
CA THR A 197 8.94 -2.72 -11.97
C THR A 197 7.65 -2.17 -12.59
N LEU A 198 6.99 -2.97 -13.45
CA LEU A 198 5.74 -2.67 -14.14
C LEU A 198 5.77 -1.29 -14.87
N PRO A 199 6.77 -1.05 -15.74
CA PRO A 199 6.98 0.25 -16.37
C PRO A 199 5.80 0.72 -17.23
N ARG A 200 5.08 -0.18 -17.90
CA ARG A 200 3.93 0.18 -18.74
C ARG A 200 2.73 0.62 -17.89
N ILE A 201 2.50 -0.03 -16.75
CA ILE A 201 1.48 0.39 -15.78
C ILE A 201 1.84 1.76 -15.20
N VAL A 202 3.11 1.99 -14.83
CA VAL A 202 3.59 3.30 -14.34
C VAL A 202 3.40 4.39 -15.39
N GLU A 203 3.75 4.13 -16.66
CA GLU A 203 3.53 5.05 -17.75
C GLU A 203 2.04 5.37 -17.95
N MET A 204 1.17 4.35 -17.93
CA MET A 204 -0.27 4.55 -18.05
C MET A 204 -0.84 5.38 -16.89
N CYS A 205 -0.35 5.17 -15.66
CA CYS A 205 -0.69 6.03 -14.52
C CYS A 205 -0.29 7.50 -14.77
N ASN A 206 0.92 7.74 -15.28
CA ASN A 206 1.38 9.09 -15.57
C ASN A 206 0.55 9.76 -16.68
N ARG A 207 0.22 9.04 -17.75
CA ARG A 207 -0.65 9.52 -18.84
C ARG A 207 -2.05 9.86 -18.29
N MET A 208 -2.59 9.03 -17.43
CA MET A 208 -3.87 9.29 -16.77
C MET A 208 -3.82 10.55 -15.91
N LEU A 209 -2.80 10.71 -15.08
CA LEU A 209 -2.66 11.91 -14.24
C LEU A 209 -2.55 13.19 -15.09
N ASP A 210 -1.80 13.14 -16.21
CA ASP A 210 -1.75 14.26 -17.17
C ASP A 210 -3.11 14.56 -17.81
N ALA A 211 -3.85 13.54 -18.23
CA ALA A 211 -5.14 13.71 -18.89
C ALA A 211 -6.19 14.34 -17.97
N PHE A 212 -6.05 14.22 -16.67
CA PHE A 212 -6.95 14.78 -15.66
C PHE A 212 -6.36 15.97 -14.89
N ASP A 213 -5.27 16.57 -15.38
CA ASP A 213 -4.58 17.71 -14.75
C ASP A 213 -4.22 17.46 -13.26
N LEU A 214 -3.90 16.23 -12.92
CA LEU A 214 -3.48 15.84 -11.58
C LEU A 214 -1.95 15.83 -11.45
N PRO A 215 -1.41 16.21 -10.28
CA PRO A 215 0.01 16.21 -10.05
C PRO A 215 0.58 14.78 -10.18
N LYS A 216 1.61 14.64 -11.00
CA LYS A 216 2.39 13.39 -11.01
C LYS A 216 3.00 13.21 -9.62
N THR A 217 2.86 12.02 -9.08
CA THR A 217 3.70 11.63 -7.97
C THR A 217 5.13 11.64 -8.48
N THR A 218 5.88 12.69 -8.11
CA THR A 218 7.31 12.70 -8.40
C THR A 218 7.87 11.43 -7.80
N SER A 219 8.40 10.57 -8.66
CA SER A 219 9.15 9.41 -8.22
C SER A 219 10.34 9.93 -7.41
N SER A 220 10.12 10.16 -6.13
CA SER A 220 11.23 10.18 -5.19
C SER A 220 11.91 8.83 -5.35
N VAL A 221 13.23 8.83 -5.41
CA VAL A 221 14.03 7.60 -5.41
C VAL A 221 13.38 6.63 -4.44
N THR A 222 13.00 5.43 -4.90
CA THR A 222 12.35 4.42 -4.06
C THR A 222 13.28 4.16 -2.88
N PRO A 223 12.88 4.44 -1.64
CA PRO A 223 13.81 4.44 -0.50
C PRO A 223 14.51 3.09 -0.31
N PHE A 224 13.84 1.99 -0.70
CA PHE A 224 14.37 0.64 -0.64
C PHE A 224 13.86 -0.17 -1.83
N CYS A 225 14.73 -0.53 -2.74
CA CYS A 225 14.42 -1.28 -3.96
C CYS A 225 15.57 -2.26 -4.29
N LEU A 226 15.42 -3.06 -5.35
CA LEU A 226 16.47 -3.97 -5.81
C LEU A 226 17.80 -3.24 -6.04
N GLU A 227 17.77 -2.03 -6.61
CA GLU A 227 18.96 -1.30 -7.05
C GLU A 227 19.81 -0.74 -5.90
N ASN A 228 19.22 -0.52 -4.70
CA ASN A 228 19.92 0.03 -3.55
C ASN A 228 19.86 -0.85 -2.28
N GLY A 229 18.95 -1.82 -2.26
CA GLY A 229 18.65 -2.60 -1.06
C GLY A 229 19.85 -3.38 -0.52
N LYS A 230 20.64 -3.98 -1.42
CA LYS A 230 21.82 -4.75 -1.02
C LYS A 230 22.86 -3.87 -0.33
N GLU A 231 23.19 -2.72 -0.90
CA GLU A 231 24.16 -1.78 -0.33
C GLU A 231 23.71 -1.29 1.06
N ILE A 232 22.44 -0.90 1.18
CA ILE A 232 21.86 -0.47 2.47
C ILE A 232 21.96 -1.59 3.51
N LEU A 233 21.62 -2.83 3.15
CA LEU A 233 21.68 -3.97 4.06
C LEU A 233 23.11 -4.32 4.45
N GLN A 234 24.06 -4.27 3.51
CA GLN A 234 25.48 -4.53 3.76
C GLN A 234 26.15 -3.50 4.67
N SER A 235 25.60 -2.30 4.77
CA SER A 235 26.11 -1.29 5.75
C SER A 235 25.80 -1.67 7.21
N ILE A 236 24.88 -2.63 7.43
CA ILE A 236 24.39 -3.00 8.77
C ILE A 236 24.65 -4.49 9.09
N PHE A 237 24.54 -5.36 8.09
CA PHE A 237 24.72 -6.80 8.24
C PHE A 237 26.00 -7.27 7.52
N PRO A 238 26.86 -8.07 8.15
CA PRO A 238 28.10 -8.55 7.52
C PRO A 238 27.85 -9.53 6.37
N THR A 239 26.75 -10.25 6.42
CA THR A 239 26.37 -11.23 5.40
C THR A 239 25.01 -10.89 4.82
N VAL A 240 24.95 -10.66 3.51
CA VAL A 240 23.73 -10.37 2.75
C VAL A 240 23.71 -11.25 1.51
N GLU A 241 22.81 -12.21 1.51
CA GLU A 241 22.49 -13.05 0.35
C GLU A 241 21.34 -12.37 -0.42
N GLU A 242 21.42 -12.35 -1.74
CA GLU A 242 20.43 -11.76 -2.62
C GLU A 242 19.93 -12.78 -3.63
N THR A 243 18.64 -12.92 -3.74
CA THR A 243 17.98 -13.69 -4.80
C THR A 243 17.09 -12.76 -5.61
N VAL A 244 17.32 -12.70 -6.92
CA VAL A 244 16.55 -11.87 -7.84
C VAL A 244 15.60 -12.75 -8.65
N ILE A 245 14.32 -12.38 -8.70
CA ILE A 245 13.30 -13.09 -9.45
C ILE A 245 12.79 -12.18 -10.56
N HIS A 246 13.01 -12.57 -11.80
CA HIS A 246 12.49 -11.91 -12.99
C HIS A 246 11.20 -12.57 -13.46
N ASN A 247 10.15 -11.78 -13.66
CA ASN A 247 8.86 -12.21 -14.13
C ASN A 247 8.20 -11.10 -14.97
N ALA A 248 6.97 -11.28 -15.35
CA ALA A 248 6.12 -10.24 -15.95
C ALA A 248 4.66 -10.47 -15.56
N LEU A 249 3.85 -9.43 -15.67
CA LEU A 249 2.41 -9.57 -15.75
C LEU A 249 2.00 -9.59 -17.22
N VAL A 250 1.12 -10.52 -17.60
CA VAL A 250 0.63 -10.66 -18.96
C VAL A 250 -0.89 -10.59 -18.95
N PHE A 251 -1.43 -9.63 -19.69
CA PHE A 251 -2.85 -9.40 -19.79
C PHE A 251 -3.31 -9.47 -21.25
N HIS A 252 -4.50 -10.02 -21.46
CA HIS A 252 -5.16 -10.09 -22.76
C HIS A 252 -6.42 -9.24 -22.83
N HIS A 253 -6.80 -8.59 -21.72
CA HIS A 253 -8.00 -7.76 -21.59
C HIS A 253 -7.71 -6.53 -20.75
N ALA A 254 -8.42 -5.43 -21.01
CA ALA A 254 -8.23 -4.17 -20.31
C ALA A 254 -8.67 -4.21 -18.83
N THR A 255 -9.74 -4.91 -18.53
CA THR A 255 -10.37 -4.90 -17.21
C THR A 255 -9.41 -5.18 -16.03
N PRO A 256 -8.54 -6.21 -16.06
CA PRO A 256 -7.60 -6.45 -14.96
C PRO A 256 -6.60 -5.31 -14.77
N ILE A 257 -6.12 -4.71 -15.85
CA ILE A 257 -5.17 -3.58 -15.83
C ILE A 257 -5.85 -2.35 -15.21
N VAL A 258 -7.07 -2.04 -15.65
CA VAL A 258 -7.88 -0.95 -15.11
C VAL A 258 -8.14 -1.14 -13.60
N ASN A 259 -8.48 -2.36 -13.18
CA ASN A 259 -8.69 -2.68 -11.78
C ASN A 259 -7.41 -2.52 -10.96
N TYR A 260 -6.27 -3.00 -11.49
CA TYR A 260 -4.97 -2.85 -10.85
C TYR A 260 -4.61 -1.38 -10.66
N ILE A 261 -4.66 -0.56 -11.73
CA ILE A 261 -4.37 0.88 -11.67
C ILE A 261 -5.35 1.59 -10.72
N SER A 262 -6.64 1.25 -10.78
CA SER A 262 -7.66 1.84 -9.88
C SER A 262 -7.39 1.51 -8.41
N SER A 263 -6.81 0.34 -8.11
CA SER A 263 -6.40 -0.02 -6.75
C SER A 263 -5.25 0.84 -6.22
N MET A 264 -4.55 1.55 -7.11
CA MET A 264 -3.43 2.45 -6.77
C MET A 264 -3.89 3.90 -6.55
N PHE A 265 -5.13 4.27 -6.85
CA PHE A 265 -5.62 5.64 -6.73
C PHE A 265 -5.30 6.32 -5.39
N PRO A 266 -5.46 5.64 -4.23
CA PRO A 266 -5.07 6.23 -2.94
C PRO A 266 -3.57 6.53 -2.84
N SER A 267 -2.72 5.67 -3.37
CA SER A 267 -1.26 5.85 -3.35
C SER A 267 -0.77 6.89 -4.36
N LEU A 268 -1.56 7.16 -5.39
CA LEU A 268 -1.33 8.23 -6.36
C LEU A 268 -1.87 9.59 -5.89
N ASN A 269 -2.38 9.68 -4.65
CA ASN A 269 -3.01 10.87 -4.09
C ASN A 269 -4.17 11.42 -4.94
N ILE A 270 -4.87 10.55 -5.67
CA ILE A 270 -6.06 10.93 -6.42
C ILE A 270 -7.18 11.25 -5.43
N PRO A 271 -7.86 12.40 -5.56
CA PRO A 271 -8.95 12.76 -4.68
C PRO A 271 -10.03 11.69 -4.60
N ASP A 272 -10.55 11.44 -3.40
CA ASP A 272 -11.65 10.47 -3.18
C ASP A 272 -12.98 11.06 -3.70
N ASN A 273 -13.16 10.97 -5.02
CA ASN A 273 -14.31 11.49 -5.74
C ASN A 273 -14.84 10.41 -6.70
N THR A 274 -16.03 9.91 -6.42
CA THR A 274 -16.64 8.80 -7.17
C THR A 274 -16.84 9.13 -8.66
N TYR A 275 -17.19 10.37 -9.01
CA TYR A 275 -17.35 10.78 -10.41
C TYR A 275 -16.01 10.82 -11.12
N LEU A 276 -15.00 11.45 -10.51
CA LEU A 276 -13.64 11.47 -11.06
C LEU A 276 -13.11 10.03 -11.26
N HIS A 277 -13.28 9.17 -10.27
CA HIS A 277 -12.85 7.77 -10.38
C HIS A 277 -13.58 7.03 -11.50
N ALA A 278 -14.87 7.31 -11.74
CA ALA A 278 -15.62 6.70 -12.83
C ALA A 278 -15.09 7.17 -14.19
N GLU A 279 -14.89 8.49 -14.37
CA GLU A 279 -14.33 9.06 -15.60
C GLU A 279 -12.92 8.54 -15.89
N MET A 280 -12.06 8.49 -14.88
CA MET A 280 -10.71 7.94 -15.01
C MET A 280 -10.72 6.47 -15.42
N LYS A 281 -11.63 5.66 -14.90
CA LYS A 281 -11.76 4.25 -15.29
C LYS A 281 -12.23 4.08 -16.74
N VAL A 282 -13.13 4.94 -17.20
CA VAL A 282 -13.57 4.94 -18.61
C VAL A 282 -12.40 5.28 -19.50
N TRP A 283 -11.68 6.37 -19.22
CA TRP A 283 -10.49 6.77 -19.95
C TRP A 283 -9.41 5.68 -19.95
N LEU A 284 -9.10 5.11 -18.78
CA LEU A 284 -8.13 4.00 -18.67
C LEU A 284 -8.53 2.81 -19.56
N LYS A 285 -9.81 2.47 -19.58
CA LYS A 285 -10.28 1.35 -20.37
C LYS A 285 -10.03 1.60 -21.86
N GLU A 286 -10.36 2.77 -22.37
CA GLU A 286 -10.15 3.16 -23.76
C GLU A 286 -8.65 3.15 -24.13
N GLU A 287 -7.80 3.75 -23.30
CA GLU A 287 -6.36 3.81 -23.54
C GLU A 287 -5.69 2.42 -23.50
N VAL A 288 -6.08 1.59 -22.53
CA VAL A 288 -5.56 0.22 -22.43
C VAL A 288 -6.05 -0.66 -23.60
N GLU A 289 -7.29 -0.50 -24.06
CA GLU A 289 -7.82 -1.20 -25.25
C GLU A 289 -7.04 -0.77 -26.52
N ASN A 290 -6.72 0.51 -26.65
CA ASN A 290 -5.86 1.02 -27.74
C ASN A 290 -4.46 0.39 -27.68
N GLU A 291 -3.82 0.37 -26.50
CA GLU A 291 -2.50 -0.24 -26.31
C GLU A 291 -2.52 -1.74 -26.62
N LEU A 292 -3.54 -2.47 -26.18
CA LEU A 292 -3.69 -3.88 -26.51
C LEU A 292 -3.81 -4.08 -28.02
N SER A 293 -4.58 -3.25 -28.71
CA SER A 293 -4.75 -3.32 -30.17
C SER A 293 -3.45 -3.10 -30.91
N LEU A 294 -2.61 -2.17 -30.44
CA LEU A 294 -1.27 -1.88 -31.03
C LEU A 294 -0.27 -3.02 -30.80
N HIS A 295 -0.50 -3.85 -29.78
CA HIS A 295 0.42 -4.93 -29.38
C HIS A 295 -0.19 -6.33 -29.56
N ASN A 296 -0.98 -6.56 -30.61
CA ASN A 296 -1.59 -7.85 -30.94
C ASN A 296 -2.42 -8.47 -29.80
N GLY A 297 -3.09 -7.65 -29.03
CA GLY A 297 -3.94 -8.09 -27.90
C GLY A 297 -3.16 -8.53 -26.65
N ILE A 298 -1.84 -8.23 -26.57
CA ILE A 298 -1.02 -8.66 -25.45
C ILE A 298 -0.39 -7.44 -24.77
N TRP A 299 -0.67 -7.30 -23.47
CA TRP A 299 0.06 -6.40 -22.59
C TRP A 299 0.98 -7.23 -21.71
N ARG A 300 2.28 -7.15 -21.97
CA ARG A 300 3.33 -7.75 -21.15
C ARG A 300 4.07 -6.64 -20.40
N ASP A 301 4.08 -6.72 -19.06
CA ASP A 301 4.72 -5.72 -18.20
C ASP A 301 5.75 -6.38 -17.28
N PRO A 302 7.05 -6.13 -17.48
CA PRO A 302 8.11 -6.75 -16.69
C PRO A 302 8.01 -6.38 -15.21
N LYS A 303 8.25 -7.36 -14.35
CA LYS A 303 8.43 -7.14 -12.92
C LYS A 303 9.67 -7.88 -12.43
N THR A 304 10.39 -7.26 -11.53
CA THR A 304 11.54 -7.87 -10.86
C THR A 304 11.43 -7.61 -9.37
N LEU A 305 11.67 -8.63 -8.59
CA LEU A 305 11.70 -8.54 -7.14
C LEU A 305 13.01 -9.13 -6.60
N ALA A 306 13.40 -8.69 -5.42
CA ALA A 306 14.53 -9.22 -4.67
C ALA A 306 14.09 -9.78 -3.32
N ILE A 307 14.76 -10.86 -2.94
CA ILE A 307 14.73 -11.43 -1.60
C ILE A 307 16.12 -11.28 -1.04
N TYR A 308 16.23 -10.66 0.12
CA TYR A 308 17.48 -10.51 0.87
C TYR A 308 17.41 -11.34 2.15
N ARG A 309 18.43 -12.17 2.36
CA ARG A 309 18.65 -12.87 3.61
C ARG A 309 19.91 -12.32 4.25
N CYS A 310 19.76 -11.66 5.39
CA CYS A 310 20.84 -10.97 6.10
C CYS A 310 21.09 -11.68 7.43
N GLN A 311 22.32 -11.98 7.74
CA GLN A 311 22.69 -12.65 8.99
C GLN A 311 23.45 -11.70 9.92
N LYS A 312 23.01 -11.61 11.17
CA LYS A 312 23.73 -10.91 12.24
C LYS A 312 24.90 -11.75 12.73
N GLU A 313 26.00 -11.11 13.12
CA GLU A 313 27.17 -11.78 13.67
C GLU A 313 26.79 -12.72 14.83
N LYS A 314 27.49 -13.84 14.93
CA LYS A 314 27.53 -14.63 16.15
C LYS A 314 28.50 -13.92 17.09
N SER A 315 28.02 -13.42 18.22
CA SER A 315 28.85 -12.79 19.25
C SER A 315 29.98 -13.69 19.72
#